data_14192f677a7867486cbca3ec5c942b93
#
_entry.id   14192f677a7867486cbca3ec5c942b93
#
_cell.length_a   1.000
_cell.length_b   1.000
_cell.length_c   1.000
_cell.angle_alpha   90.00
_cell.angle_beta   90.00
_cell.angle_gamma   90.00
#
_symmetry.space_group_name_H-M   'P 1'
#
loop_
_entity.id
_entity.type
_entity.pdbx_description
1 polymer ?
#
loop_
_entity_poly.entity_id
_entity_poly.type
_entity_poly.pdbx_seq_one_letter_code
_entity_poly.pdbx_strand_id
1 'polypeptide(L)'
;MKTLLSTLRLLLLFPVVRRHLVHLGFLALFSTWLLPFWGQRHEGLFRTSKAQSVRFRAMEWNVENLYDTLHDVGFDDREFLPNAERRWNTPRYFHKQSSLAKTILAAGGLQPVDLVALCEVENDSVMHFLCRRTRLARLGYEYLVTHSADRRGIDVALLYQPETFALLHSETYRVPYDSLRERPTRDLLHAAGRLPFGDTLDVFVVHFPSRRGGATLSEPYRLRAAGILRHLADSIARCRHTPRLLAMGDFNDEPHNASVSRVLAPTFAELTSHATPLPAEGHDDIEGSYYFRGEWSRIDQILVSPALLSPTMRFHTTPQSVHLLAFPPLLEPLGRGTLSKPFRTYLGPFYHGGISDHLPLCVDFSY
;
A
#
# COMPACT_ATOMS: atom_id res chain seq x y z
N MET A 1 19.93 10.29 -70.08
CA MET A 1 19.66 9.14 -69.22
C MET A 1 20.90 8.50 -68.60
N LYS A 2 22.03 8.41 -69.29
CA LYS A 2 23.30 7.83 -68.73
C LYS A 2 24.00 8.71 -67.67
N THR A 3 23.87 10.04 -67.76
CA THR A 3 24.48 11.00 -66.83
C THR A 3 23.73 11.08 -65.47
N LEU A 4 22.43 10.77 -65.40
CA LEU A 4 21.64 10.79 -64.16
C LEU A 4 21.93 9.57 -63.28
N LEU A 5 22.25 8.43 -63.89
CA LEU A 5 22.54 7.18 -63.17
C LEU A 5 23.96 7.19 -62.52
N SER A 6 24.90 7.95 -63.06
CA SER A 6 26.26 8.09 -62.49
C SER A 6 26.25 8.98 -61.24
N THR A 7 25.41 10.02 -61.22
CA THR A 7 25.27 10.94 -60.07
C THR A 7 24.54 10.26 -58.91
N LEU A 8 23.57 9.38 -59.17
CA LEU A 8 22.87 8.62 -58.12
C LEU A 8 23.75 7.55 -57.45
N ARG A 9 24.74 6.99 -58.21
CA ARG A 9 25.68 6.00 -57.63
C ARG A 9 26.71 6.63 -56.70
N LEU A 10 27.09 7.91 -56.91
CA LEU A 10 28.03 8.60 -56.03
C LEU A 10 27.38 9.04 -54.70
N LEU A 11 26.08 9.37 -54.72
CA LEU A 11 25.31 9.75 -53.52
C LEU A 11 25.02 8.60 -52.56
N LEU A 12 25.05 7.35 -53.03
CA LEU A 12 24.82 6.16 -52.23
C LEU A 12 26.05 5.67 -51.43
N LEU A 13 27.21 6.32 -51.60
CA LEU A 13 28.46 5.97 -50.92
C LEU A 13 28.64 6.70 -49.57
N PHE A 14 27.76 7.66 -49.23
CA PHE A 14 27.82 8.34 -47.95
C PHE A 14 26.77 7.75 -46.98
N PRO A 15 27.17 7.23 -45.80
CA PRO A 15 26.26 6.54 -44.87
C PRO A 15 25.11 7.41 -44.32
N VAL A 16 25.28 8.73 -44.30
CA VAL A 16 24.28 9.69 -43.82
C VAL A 16 23.12 9.84 -44.82
N VAL A 17 23.40 9.85 -46.12
CA VAL A 17 22.37 9.99 -47.17
C VAL A 17 21.51 8.72 -47.28
N ARG A 18 22.13 7.56 -47.03
CA ARG A 18 21.42 6.27 -47.04
C ARG A 18 20.34 6.16 -45.96
N ARG A 19 20.54 6.77 -44.78
CA ARG A 19 19.57 6.77 -43.69
C ARG A 19 18.32 7.62 -44.00
N HIS A 20 18.47 8.74 -44.66
CA HIS A 20 17.35 9.61 -45.01
C HIS A 20 16.51 9.11 -46.19
N LEU A 21 17.13 8.45 -47.16
CA LEU A 21 16.40 7.85 -48.29
C LEU A 21 15.54 6.64 -47.87
N VAL A 22 15.99 5.87 -46.89
CA VAL A 22 15.20 4.75 -46.32
C VAL A 22 13.98 5.26 -45.52
N HIS A 23 14.12 6.39 -44.82
CA HIS A 23 13.00 6.99 -44.09
C HIS A 23 11.97 7.66 -45.01
N LEU A 24 12.40 8.26 -46.13
CA LEU A 24 11.48 8.82 -47.11
C LEU A 24 10.71 7.73 -47.88
N GLY A 25 11.35 6.58 -48.15
CA GLY A 25 10.70 5.43 -48.77
C GLY A 25 9.62 4.80 -47.89
N PHE A 26 9.84 4.74 -46.55
CA PHE A 26 8.87 4.26 -45.61
C PHE A 26 7.68 5.21 -45.43
N LEU A 27 7.89 6.52 -45.47
CA LEU A 27 6.79 7.51 -45.41
C LEU A 27 5.92 7.50 -46.66
N ALA A 28 6.49 7.27 -47.83
CA ALA A 28 5.73 7.18 -49.09
C ALA A 28 4.90 5.91 -49.20
N LEU A 29 5.35 4.78 -48.61
CA LEU A 29 4.59 3.51 -48.57
C LEU A 29 3.47 3.54 -47.55
N PHE A 30 3.60 4.30 -46.46
CA PHE A 30 2.55 4.46 -45.47
C PHE A 30 1.42 5.39 -45.92
N SER A 31 1.69 6.36 -46.79
CA SER A 31 0.69 7.30 -47.30
C SER A 31 -0.26 6.71 -48.36
N THR A 32 0.16 5.66 -49.09
CA THR A 32 -0.69 5.01 -50.12
C THR A 32 -1.66 3.96 -49.56
N TRP A 33 -1.49 3.52 -48.30
CA TRP A 33 -2.38 2.53 -47.66
C TRP A 33 -3.44 3.15 -46.71
N LEU A 34 -3.40 4.47 -46.49
CA LEU A 34 -4.30 5.16 -45.55
C LEU A 34 -5.46 5.90 -46.23
N LEU A 35 -5.60 5.90 -47.57
CA LEU A 35 -6.60 6.68 -48.29
C LEU A 35 -7.97 5.98 -48.53
N PRO A 36 -8.22 4.66 -48.28
CA PRO A 36 -9.59 4.13 -48.39
C PRO A 36 -10.40 4.08 -47.08
N PHE A 37 -9.83 4.51 -45.92
CA PHE A 37 -10.54 4.38 -44.64
C PHE A 37 -11.25 5.64 -44.12
N TRP A 38 -11.26 6.72 -44.90
CA TRP A 38 -11.89 7.99 -44.47
C TRP A 38 -13.35 8.17 -44.95
N GLY A 39 -14.03 7.11 -45.33
CA GLY A 39 -15.39 7.13 -45.81
C GLY A 39 -16.47 6.52 -44.90
N GLN A 40 -16.14 5.94 -43.77
CA GLN A 40 -17.15 5.44 -42.81
C GLN A 40 -17.33 6.45 -41.68
N ARG A 41 -18.51 7.07 -41.65
CA ARG A 41 -18.97 7.84 -40.48
C ARG A 41 -18.96 6.95 -39.24
N HIS A 42 -17.96 7.10 -38.38
CA HIS A 42 -18.01 6.62 -37.02
C HIS A 42 -18.91 7.55 -36.18
N GLU A 43 -20.20 7.54 -36.45
CA GLU A 43 -21.19 7.92 -35.44
C GLU A 43 -21.22 6.80 -34.40
N GLY A 44 -20.53 6.94 -33.28
CA GLY A 44 -20.63 5.96 -32.21
C GLY A 44 -19.46 5.83 -31.24
N LEU A 45 -18.42 6.65 -31.34
CA LEU A 45 -17.24 6.53 -30.46
C LEU A 45 -17.03 7.68 -29.46
N PHE A 46 -18.00 8.60 -29.35
CA PHE A 46 -18.14 9.42 -28.13
C PHE A 46 -19.18 8.76 -27.23
N ARG A 47 -18.89 7.55 -26.72
CA ARG A 47 -19.39 7.22 -25.40
C ARG A 47 -18.81 8.33 -24.50
N THR A 48 -19.69 9.21 -24.04
CA THR A 48 -19.45 10.07 -22.91
C THR A 48 -18.78 9.19 -21.85
N SER A 49 -17.48 9.36 -21.65
CA SER A 49 -16.83 8.78 -20.50
C SER A 49 -17.67 9.28 -19.33
N LYS A 50 -18.33 8.36 -18.61
CA LYS A 50 -18.81 8.67 -17.25
C LYS A 50 -17.68 9.47 -16.64
N ALA A 51 -17.95 10.69 -16.21
CA ALA A 51 -16.99 11.52 -15.52
C ALA A 51 -16.29 10.58 -14.53
N GLN A 52 -14.98 10.40 -14.71
CA GLN A 52 -14.23 9.46 -13.89
C GLN A 52 -14.39 10.04 -12.48
N SER A 53 -15.17 9.39 -11.64
CA SER A 53 -15.39 9.84 -10.27
C SER A 53 -14.01 10.02 -9.64
N VAL A 54 -13.75 11.20 -9.13
CA VAL A 54 -12.48 11.48 -8.46
C VAL A 54 -12.39 10.46 -7.33
N ARG A 55 -11.32 9.67 -7.33
CA ARG A 55 -11.08 8.58 -6.40
C ARG A 55 -10.08 9.04 -5.36
N PHE A 56 -10.39 8.79 -4.10
CA PHE A 56 -9.43 8.83 -3.01
C PHE A 56 -9.15 7.39 -2.58
N ARG A 57 -7.89 6.95 -2.62
CA ARG A 57 -7.49 5.60 -2.23
C ARG A 57 -6.68 5.64 -0.94
N ALA A 58 -7.09 4.85 0.03
CA ALA A 58 -6.28 4.50 1.18
C ALA A 58 -5.78 3.05 1.05
N MET A 59 -4.54 2.83 1.43
CA MET A 59 -3.85 1.53 1.42
C MET A 59 -3.26 1.29 2.80
N GLU A 60 -3.34 0.05 3.28
CA GLU A 60 -2.60 -0.42 4.44
C GLU A 60 -1.70 -1.59 4.05
N TRP A 61 -0.55 -1.75 4.72
CA TRP A 61 0.36 -2.84 4.48
C TRP A 61 1.34 -3.05 5.65
N ASN A 62 1.36 -4.27 6.20
CA ASN A 62 2.48 -4.72 7.00
C ASN A 62 3.63 -5.10 6.05
N VAL A 63 4.77 -4.41 6.16
CA VAL A 63 5.90 -4.53 5.23
C VAL A 63 6.97 -5.52 5.69
N GLU A 64 6.72 -6.33 6.69
CA GLU A 64 7.62 -7.35 7.23
C GLU A 64 9.01 -6.79 7.57
N ASN A 65 9.18 -6.16 8.74
CA ASN A 65 10.47 -5.75 9.29
C ASN A 65 11.31 -4.86 8.35
N LEU A 66 10.83 -3.65 8.07
CA LEU A 66 11.58 -2.66 7.30
C LEU A 66 12.63 -1.97 8.18
N TYR A 67 13.77 -2.63 8.39
CA TYR A 67 14.93 -2.09 9.08
C TYR A 67 15.90 -1.42 8.10
N ASP A 68 16.68 -0.46 8.59
CA ASP A 68 17.91 -0.05 7.92
C ASP A 68 19.05 -1.06 8.20
N THR A 69 20.30 -0.67 8.10
CA THR A 69 21.46 -1.57 8.30
C THR A 69 22.31 -1.16 9.49
N LEU A 70 21.81 -0.28 10.34
CA LEU A 70 22.46 0.25 11.51
C LEU A 70 21.73 -0.25 12.77
N HIS A 71 22.42 -0.29 13.88
CA HIS A 71 21.85 -0.67 15.17
C HIS A 71 21.30 0.55 15.89
N ASP A 72 20.03 0.53 16.25
CA ASP A 72 19.41 1.52 17.11
C ASP A 72 19.60 1.16 18.59
N VAL A 73 20.32 2.01 19.32
CA VAL A 73 20.65 1.76 20.73
C VAL A 73 19.38 1.66 21.58
N GLY A 74 19.24 0.54 22.28
CA GLY A 74 18.09 0.28 23.15
C GLY A 74 17.06 -0.66 22.54
N PHE A 75 17.21 -1.09 21.28
CA PHE A 75 16.32 -2.01 20.59
C PHE A 75 16.94 -3.37 20.28
N ASP A 76 16.10 -4.37 20.07
CA ASP A 76 16.47 -5.75 19.72
C ASP A 76 16.44 -5.95 18.18
N ASP A 77 17.15 -5.08 17.45
CA ASP A 77 17.26 -5.08 15.98
C ASP A 77 18.51 -5.82 15.46
N ARG A 78 19.37 -6.30 16.37
CA ARG A 78 20.69 -6.82 16.05
C ARG A 78 20.71 -7.98 15.08
N GLU A 79 19.63 -8.77 15.00
CA GLU A 79 19.52 -9.86 14.02
C GLU A 79 19.46 -9.34 12.56
N PHE A 80 19.06 -8.07 12.36
CA PHE A 80 18.95 -7.39 11.07
C PHE A 80 20.18 -6.56 10.68
N LEU A 81 21.35 -6.85 11.26
CA LEU A 81 22.59 -6.18 10.88
C LEU A 81 23.33 -6.95 9.76
N PRO A 82 24.22 -6.28 8.99
CA PRO A 82 24.96 -6.91 7.90
C PRO A 82 25.79 -8.12 8.30
N ASN A 83 26.34 -8.12 9.51
CA ASN A 83 27.18 -9.19 10.06
C ASN A 83 26.44 -10.14 11.01
N ALA A 84 25.11 -9.98 11.14
CA ALA A 84 24.28 -10.82 11.99
C ALA A 84 23.73 -12.04 11.26
N GLU A 85 22.90 -12.84 11.95
CA GLU A 85 22.35 -14.09 11.42
C GLU A 85 21.58 -13.88 10.11
N ARG A 86 20.73 -12.84 10.02
CA ARG A 86 19.94 -12.52 8.84
C ARG A 86 20.75 -11.86 7.72
N ARG A 87 21.96 -11.38 8.02
CA ARG A 87 22.83 -10.71 7.05
C ARG A 87 22.10 -9.60 6.26
N TRP A 88 21.30 -8.81 7.01
CA TRP A 88 20.56 -7.70 6.41
C TRP A 88 21.51 -6.58 6.02
N ASN A 89 21.78 -6.42 4.72
CA ASN A 89 22.79 -5.51 4.19
C ASN A 89 22.20 -4.49 3.24
N THR A 90 22.97 -3.49 2.88
CA THR A 90 22.58 -2.38 2.04
C THR A 90 21.92 -2.79 0.70
N PRO A 91 22.43 -3.77 -0.07
CA PRO A 91 21.73 -4.25 -1.28
C PRO A 91 20.32 -4.80 -1.00
N ARG A 92 20.14 -5.58 0.07
CA ARG A 92 18.82 -6.13 0.45
C ARG A 92 17.87 -5.03 0.91
N TYR A 93 18.36 -4.08 1.70
CA TYR A 93 17.63 -2.90 2.11
C TYR A 93 17.13 -2.09 0.90
N PHE A 94 18.02 -1.77 -0.05
CA PHE A 94 17.62 -1.02 -1.26
C PHE A 94 16.67 -1.80 -2.16
N HIS A 95 16.85 -3.12 -2.25
CA HIS A 95 15.92 -3.97 -2.98
C HIS A 95 14.52 -3.89 -2.39
N LYS A 96 14.39 -4.04 -1.07
CA LYS A 96 13.11 -3.97 -0.36
C LYS A 96 12.47 -2.59 -0.50
N GLN A 97 13.20 -1.52 -0.24
CA GLN A 97 12.74 -0.13 -0.39
C GLN A 97 12.21 0.14 -1.82
N SER A 98 12.97 -0.30 -2.83
CA SER A 98 12.57 -0.16 -4.24
C SER A 98 11.31 -0.97 -4.57
N SER A 99 11.17 -2.15 -3.98
CA SER A 99 10.02 -3.04 -4.20
C SER A 99 8.76 -2.49 -3.54
N LEU A 100 8.87 -1.99 -2.30
CA LEU A 100 7.78 -1.29 -1.62
C LEU A 100 7.29 -0.09 -2.44
N ALA A 101 8.21 0.74 -2.91
CA ALA A 101 7.88 1.90 -3.74
C ALA A 101 7.16 1.50 -5.03
N LYS A 102 7.60 0.44 -5.70
CA LYS A 102 6.95 -0.08 -6.93
C LYS A 102 5.54 -0.59 -6.64
N THR A 103 5.32 -1.27 -5.52
CA THR A 103 4.01 -1.76 -5.11
C THR A 103 3.05 -0.61 -4.83
N ILE A 104 3.49 0.41 -4.07
CA ILE A 104 2.68 1.61 -3.80
C ILE A 104 2.32 2.34 -5.11
N LEU A 105 3.27 2.47 -6.03
CA LEU A 105 3.01 3.04 -7.36
C LEU A 105 1.99 2.23 -8.15
N ALA A 106 2.13 0.91 -8.16
CA ALA A 106 1.21 0.02 -8.86
C ALA A 106 -0.21 0.08 -8.25
N ALA A 107 -0.30 0.16 -6.91
CA ALA A 107 -1.56 0.33 -6.21
C ALA A 107 -2.29 1.63 -6.59
N GLY A 108 -1.56 2.70 -6.85
CA GLY A 108 -2.10 3.97 -7.30
C GLY A 108 -2.63 3.93 -8.73
N GLY A 109 -1.95 3.23 -9.63
CA GLY A 109 -2.27 3.23 -11.06
C GLY A 109 -1.94 4.57 -11.71
N LEU A 110 -2.97 5.27 -12.21
CA LEU A 110 -2.80 6.58 -12.88
C LEU A 110 -2.69 7.76 -11.90
N GLN A 111 -3.09 7.57 -10.65
CA GLN A 111 -3.03 8.59 -9.59
C GLN A 111 -2.28 8.03 -8.39
N PRO A 112 -1.55 8.83 -7.61
CA PRO A 112 -0.98 8.36 -6.36
C PRO A 112 -2.03 7.77 -5.43
N VAL A 113 -1.62 6.83 -4.56
CA VAL A 113 -2.44 6.45 -3.40
C VAL A 113 -2.46 7.64 -2.45
N ASP A 114 -3.63 8.07 -1.98
CA ASP A 114 -3.74 9.28 -1.17
C ASP A 114 -3.20 9.09 0.25
N LEU A 115 -3.45 7.91 0.84
CA LEU A 115 -2.96 7.49 2.15
C LEU A 115 -2.34 6.11 2.09
N VAL A 116 -1.15 5.94 2.68
CA VAL A 116 -0.51 4.62 2.82
C VAL A 116 -0.12 4.40 4.28
N ALA A 117 -0.86 3.54 4.97
CA ALA A 117 -0.53 3.08 6.31
C ALA A 117 0.45 1.91 6.21
N LEU A 118 1.57 1.99 6.92
CA LEU A 118 2.59 0.94 6.97
C LEU A 118 2.78 0.45 8.40
N CYS A 119 2.89 -0.87 8.55
CA CYS A 119 3.29 -1.52 9.80
C CYS A 119 4.66 -2.16 9.64
N GLU A 120 5.39 -2.28 10.75
CA GLU A 120 6.75 -2.83 10.82
C GLU A 120 7.81 -1.98 10.12
N VAL A 121 7.73 -0.68 10.27
CA VAL A 121 8.78 0.26 9.89
C VAL A 121 9.65 0.59 11.11
N GLU A 122 10.97 0.71 10.91
CA GLU A 122 11.89 0.92 12.02
C GLU A 122 11.84 2.37 12.54
N ASN A 123 12.11 3.33 11.67
CA ASN A 123 12.34 4.70 12.11
C ASN A 123 12.13 5.73 10.98
N ASP A 124 12.40 7.00 11.29
CA ASP A 124 12.34 8.13 10.36
C ASP A 124 13.29 7.95 9.15
N SER A 125 14.48 7.36 9.37
CA SER A 125 15.46 7.18 8.29
C SER A 125 14.96 6.27 7.18
N VAL A 126 14.28 5.15 7.52
CA VAL A 126 13.71 4.23 6.52
C VAL A 126 12.55 4.88 5.77
N MET A 127 11.72 5.69 6.46
CA MET A 127 10.62 6.43 5.84
C MET A 127 11.11 7.56 4.95
N HIS A 128 12.11 8.31 5.40
CA HIS A 128 12.78 9.32 4.58
C HIS A 128 13.35 8.71 3.30
N PHE A 129 14.03 7.57 3.41
CA PHE A 129 14.57 6.87 2.24
C PHE A 129 13.45 6.46 1.28
N LEU A 130 12.38 5.84 1.80
CA LEU A 130 11.23 5.42 0.99
C LEU A 130 10.62 6.59 0.22
N CYS A 131 10.35 7.70 0.91
CA CYS A 131 9.66 8.85 0.32
C CYS A 131 10.56 9.76 -0.53
N ARG A 132 11.87 9.86 -0.22
CA ARG A 132 12.79 10.84 -0.86
C ARG A 132 13.88 10.23 -1.73
N ARG A 133 14.15 8.93 -1.63
CA ARG A 133 15.26 8.26 -2.35
C ARG A 133 14.82 7.14 -3.28
N THR A 134 13.51 6.79 -3.28
CA THR A 134 12.92 5.84 -4.22
C THR A 134 12.15 6.56 -5.34
N ARG A 135 11.41 5.79 -6.15
CA ARG A 135 10.54 6.36 -7.19
C ARG A 135 9.39 7.20 -6.61
N LEU A 136 9.04 7.03 -5.33
CA LEU A 136 8.02 7.84 -4.66
C LEU A 136 8.44 9.32 -4.50
N ALA A 137 9.74 9.63 -4.58
CA ALA A 137 10.25 11.01 -4.46
C ALA A 137 9.60 12.00 -5.45
N ARG A 138 9.12 11.51 -6.59
CA ARG A 138 8.46 12.34 -7.62
C ARG A 138 6.99 12.62 -7.31
N LEU A 139 6.41 11.93 -6.34
CA LEU A 139 4.99 12.04 -5.99
C LEU A 139 4.72 13.00 -4.83
N GLY A 140 5.77 13.50 -4.17
CA GLY A 140 5.62 14.51 -3.12
C GLY A 140 4.94 14.01 -1.82
N TYR A 141 5.02 12.71 -1.53
CA TYR A 141 4.49 12.20 -0.26
C TYR A 141 5.14 12.87 0.93
N GLU A 142 4.33 13.26 1.90
CA GLU A 142 4.75 13.52 3.26
C GLU A 142 4.45 12.28 4.12
N TYR A 143 5.07 12.19 5.32
CA TYR A 143 4.87 11.03 6.18
C TYR A 143 4.90 11.39 7.67
N LEU A 144 4.27 10.52 8.45
CA LEU A 144 4.32 10.47 9.91
C LEU A 144 4.83 9.08 10.30
N VAL A 145 5.62 9.00 11.35
CA VAL A 145 6.08 7.72 11.94
C VAL A 145 6.01 7.82 13.46
N THR A 146 5.61 6.74 14.12
CA THR A 146 5.62 6.68 15.59
C THR A 146 7.03 6.32 16.12
N HIS A 147 7.23 6.50 17.42
CA HIS A 147 8.44 6.09 18.14
C HIS A 147 8.00 5.37 19.41
N SER A 148 7.59 4.11 19.23
CA SER A 148 7.04 3.30 20.29
C SER A 148 8.10 2.70 21.18
N ALA A 149 7.66 2.07 22.27
CA ALA A 149 8.54 1.33 23.16
C ALA A 149 8.67 -0.15 22.77
N ASP A 150 8.18 -0.58 21.60
CA ASP A 150 8.35 -1.97 21.13
C ASP A 150 9.84 -2.32 21.08
N ARG A 151 10.20 -3.43 21.74
CA ARG A 151 11.62 -3.79 21.91
C ARG A 151 12.35 -4.07 20.60
N ARG A 152 11.62 -4.43 19.55
CA ARG A 152 12.20 -4.66 18.22
C ARG A 152 12.54 -3.35 17.51
N GLY A 153 12.06 -2.20 18.02
CA GLY A 153 12.19 -0.92 17.32
C GLY A 153 11.38 -0.87 16.03
N ILE A 154 10.20 -1.46 16.02
CA ILE A 154 9.28 -1.36 14.89
C ILE A 154 8.07 -0.53 15.24
N ASP A 155 7.61 0.23 14.27
CA ASP A 155 6.60 1.25 14.42
C ASP A 155 5.54 1.18 13.32
N VAL A 156 4.58 2.11 13.37
CA VAL A 156 3.62 2.36 12.30
C VAL A 156 3.92 3.71 11.65
N ALA A 157 3.61 3.82 10.37
CA ALA A 157 3.77 5.07 9.63
C ALA A 157 2.55 5.34 8.74
N LEU A 158 2.33 6.61 8.42
CA LEU A 158 1.34 7.06 7.45
C LEU A 158 2.03 7.95 6.41
N LEU A 159 2.05 7.53 5.14
CA LEU A 159 2.35 8.41 4.02
C LEU A 159 1.04 9.05 3.56
N TYR A 160 1.10 10.31 3.17
CA TYR A 160 -0.07 11.02 2.67
C TYR A 160 0.27 11.99 1.55
N GLN A 161 -0.71 12.25 0.68
CA GLN A 161 -0.63 13.28 -0.36
C GLN A 161 -1.16 14.61 0.21
N PRO A 162 -0.33 15.65 0.39
CA PRO A 162 -0.76 16.91 1.00
C PRO A 162 -1.90 17.60 0.24
N GLU A 163 -2.02 17.39 -1.07
CA GLU A 163 -3.05 17.98 -1.91
C GLU A 163 -4.44 17.39 -1.65
N THR A 164 -4.53 16.10 -1.28
CA THR A 164 -5.79 15.40 -1.05
C THR A 164 -6.06 15.14 0.44
N PHE A 165 -5.02 15.24 1.28
CA PHE A 165 -5.10 15.11 2.73
C PHE A 165 -4.17 16.17 3.36
N ALA A 166 -4.66 17.41 3.51
CA ALA A 166 -3.90 18.47 4.16
C ALA A 166 -3.88 18.25 5.68
N LEU A 167 -2.74 17.77 6.20
CA LEU A 167 -2.56 17.45 7.62
C LEU A 167 -2.89 18.65 8.51
N LEU A 168 -3.80 18.47 9.47
CA LEU A 168 -4.22 19.46 10.45
C LEU A 168 -3.61 19.19 11.82
N HIS A 169 -3.53 17.91 12.20
CA HIS A 169 -3.04 17.45 13.49
C HIS A 169 -2.60 16.01 13.41
N SER A 170 -1.59 15.64 14.19
CA SER A 170 -1.21 14.25 14.42
C SER A 170 -0.82 14.03 15.86
N GLU A 171 -1.13 12.85 16.39
CA GLU A 171 -0.81 12.46 17.75
C GLU A 171 -0.54 10.96 17.84
N THR A 172 0.33 10.58 18.75
CA THR A 172 0.70 9.20 19.02
C THR A 172 0.20 8.79 20.40
N TYR A 173 -0.48 7.66 20.49
CA TYR A 173 -1.06 7.17 21.74
C TYR A 173 -0.42 5.85 22.14
N ARG A 174 0.19 5.87 23.32
CA ARG A 174 0.80 4.66 23.88
C ARG A 174 -0.22 3.67 24.37
N VAL A 175 -0.01 2.39 24.03
CA VAL A 175 -0.77 1.29 24.62
C VAL A 175 -0.14 0.97 25.99
N PRO A 176 -0.84 1.18 27.12
CA PRO A 176 -0.32 0.85 28.42
C PRO A 176 -0.02 -0.64 28.59
N TYR A 177 1.04 -0.95 29.32
CA TYR A 177 1.47 -2.31 29.64
C TYR A 177 2.03 -2.38 31.06
N ASP A 178 1.93 -3.56 31.69
CA ASP A 178 2.60 -3.82 32.96
C ASP A 178 4.07 -4.17 32.70
N SER A 179 4.96 -3.22 33.00
CA SER A 179 6.41 -3.38 32.75
C SER A 179 7.06 -4.57 33.46
N LEU A 180 6.44 -5.10 34.50
CA LEU A 180 6.94 -6.28 35.23
C LEU A 180 6.52 -7.61 34.58
N ARG A 181 5.45 -7.63 33.82
CA ARG A 181 4.83 -8.86 33.30
C ARG A 181 4.66 -8.89 31.80
N GLU A 182 4.64 -7.73 31.16
CA GLU A 182 4.31 -7.57 29.77
C GLU A 182 5.46 -6.93 28.98
N ARG A 183 5.43 -7.12 27.67
CA ARG A 183 6.32 -6.38 26.76
C ARG A 183 5.57 -5.16 26.20
N PRO A 184 6.26 -4.02 26.04
CA PRO A 184 5.69 -2.89 25.34
C PRO A 184 5.31 -3.30 23.90
N THR A 185 4.34 -2.60 23.35
CA THR A 185 3.87 -2.78 21.97
C THR A 185 3.93 -1.44 21.23
N ARG A 186 3.58 -1.47 19.95
CA ARG A 186 3.52 -0.28 19.09
C ARG A 186 2.47 0.69 19.58
N ASP A 187 2.75 1.96 19.39
CA ASP A 187 1.82 3.03 19.65
C ASP A 187 0.78 3.12 18.53
N LEU A 188 -0.38 3.74 18.79
CA LEU A 188 -1.38 4.06 17.79
C LEU A 188 -1.08 5.45 17.23
N LEU A 189 -1.09 5.60 15.91
CA LEU A 189 -0.99 6.90 15.25
C LEU A 189 -2.39 7.40 14.90
N HIS A 190 -2.69 8.63 15.28
CA HIS A 190 -3.85 9.38 14.79
C HIS A 190 -3.38 10.55 13.93
N ALA A 191 -4.01 10.76 12.80
CA ALA A 191 -3.82 11.91 11.92
C ALA A 191 -5.17 12.46 11.48
N ALA A 192 -5.41 13.76 11.70
CA ALA A 192 -6.56 14.48 11.17
C ALA A 192 -6.12 15.30 9.97
N GLY A 193 -6.77 15.13 8.83
CA GLY A 193 -6.47 15.86 7.60
C GLY A 193 -7.71 16.45 6.95
N ARG A 194 -7.54 17.59 6.31
CA ARG A 194 -8.60 18.26 5.54
C ARG A 194 -8.61 17.68 4.13
N LEU A 195 -9.78 17.22 3.70
CA LEU A 195 -10.06 16.79 2.34
C LEU A 195 -10.24 18.00 1.39
N PRO A 196 -10.07 17.84 0.07
CA PRO A 196 -10.13 18.96 -0.88
C PRO A 196 -11.42 19.77 -0.86
N PHE A 197 -12.50 19.18 -0.41
CA PHE A 197 -13.82 19.82 -0.30
C PHE A 197 -14.14 20.37 1.11
N GLY A 198 -13.14 20.43 2.00
CA GLY A 198 -13.19 21.11 3.29
C GLY A 198 -13.52 20.23 4.50
N ASP A 199 -14.00 19.01 4.30
CA ASP A 199 -14.30 18.05 5.38
C ASP A 199 -13.01 17.51 6.02
N THR A 200 -13.11 17.07 7.28
CA THR A 200 -12.01 16.42 7.98
C THR A 200 -12.19 14.91 7.94
N LEU A 201 -11.10 14.19 7.61
CA LEU A 201 -10.94 12.75 7.79
C LEU A 201 -9.97 12.51 8.94
N ASP A 202 -10.38 11.72 9.92
CA ASP A 202 -9.54 11.27 11.02
C ASP A 202 -9.08 9.84 10.74
N VAL A 203 -7.77 9.62 10.67
CA VAL A 203 -7.14 8.36 10.28
C VAL A 203 -6.38 7.79 11.47
N PHE A 204 -6.58 6.51 11.76
CA PHE A 204 -5.81 5.76 12.75
C PHE A 204 -4.98 4.70 12.04
N VAL A 205 -3.69 4.63 12.35
CA VAL A 205 -2.81 3.55 11.93
C VAL A 205 -2.41 2.75 13.15
N VAL A 206 -2.61 1.43 13.08
CA VAL A 206 -2.41 0.55 14.22
C VAL A 206 -1.62 -0.69 13.83
N HIS A 207 -0.84 -1.21 14.79
CA HIS A 207 -0.29 -2.55 14.72
C HIS A 207 -0.44 -3.21 16.08
N PHE A 208 -1.49 -4.01 16.24
CA PHE A 208 -1.83 -4.64 17.52
C PHE A 208 -0.85 -5.74 17.92
N PRO A 209 -0.81 -6.12 19.20
CA PRO A 209 0.03 -7.21 19.71
C PRO A 209 -0.18 -8.51 18.94
N SER A 210 0.94 -9.13 18.51
CA SER A 210 0.90 -10.34 17.70
C SER A 210 0.33 -11.54 18.45
N ARG A 211 -0.11 -12.56 17.69
CA ARG A 211 -0.57 -13.87 18.23
C ARG A 211 0.57 -14.77 18.69
N ARG A 212 1.79 -14.25 18.78
CA ARG A 212 2.98 -15.01 19.20
C ARG A 212 2.77 -15.57 20.62
N GLY A 213 3.01 -16.87 20.80
CA GLY A 213 2.73 -17.57 22.05
C GLY A 213 1.31 -18.14 22.16
N GLY A 214 0.44 -17.85 21.19
CA GLY A 214 -0.93 -18.34 21.11
C GLY A 214 -1.95 -17.21 21.04
N ALA A 215 -2.95 -17.37 20.19
CA ALA A 215 -3.99 -16.38 19.95
C ALA A 215 -4.77 -16.02 21.22
N THR A 216 -5.16 -17.04 21.98
CA THR A 216 -5.94 -16.88 23.26
C THR A 216 -5.11 -16.18 24.34
N LEU A 217 -3.83 -16.55 24.50
CA LEU A 217 -2.97 -15.95 25.51
C LEU A 217 -2.66 -14.48 25.24
N SER A 218 -2.60 -14.09 23.99
CA SER A 218 -2.32 -12.71 23.56
C SER A 218 -3.57 -11.86 23.35
N GLU A 219 -4.78 -12.46 23.34
CA GLU A 219 -6.05 -11.74 23.14
C GLU A 219 -6.27 -10.54 24.11
N PRO A 220 -5.99 -10.65 25.43
CA PRO A 220 -6.18 -9.52 26.34
C PRO A 220 -5.40 -8.26 25.95
N TYR A 221 -4.24 -8.43 25.33
CA TYR A 221 -3.42 -7.29 24.88
C TYR A 221 -4.03 -6.61 23.65
N ARG A 222 -4.59 -7.39 22.71
CA ARG A 222 -5.30 -6.86 21.55
C ARG A 222 -6.62 -6.20 21.95
N LEU A 223 -7.36 -6.78 22.90
CA LEU A 223 -8.57 -6.15 23.46
C LEU A 223 -8.26 -4.80 24.12
N ARG A 224 -7.13 -4.69 24.83
CA ARG A 224 -6.67 -3.42 25.42
C ARG A 224 -6.38 -2.38 24.33
N ALA A 225 -5.60 -2.74 23.31
CA ALA A 225 -5.29 -1.84 22.20
C ALA A 225 -6.55 -1.39 21.46
N ALA A 226 -7.48 -2.32 21.20
CA ALA A 226 -8.79 -2.02 20.61
C ALA A 226 -9.64 -1.09 21.48
N GLY A 227 -9.60 -1.29 22.81
CA GLY A 227 -10.29 -0.41 23.78
C GLY A 227 -9.78 1.03 23.73
N ILE A 228 -8.48 1.22 23.58
CA ILE A 228 -7.87 2.55 23.44
C ILE A 228 -8.28 3.17 22.11
N LEU A 229 -8.14 2.44 20.98
CA LEU A 229 -8.57 2.92 19.68
C LEU A 229 -10.04 3.36 19.70
N ARG A 230 -10.90 2.53 20.26
CA ARG A 230 -12.33 2.87 20.42
C ARG A 230 -12.54 4.13 21.25
N HIS A 231 -11.90 4.23 22.41
CA HIS A 231 -12.03 5.41 23.29
C HIS A 231 -11.63 6.71 22.58
N LEU A 232 -10.52 6.68 21.84
CA LEU A 232 -10.04 7.80 21.05
C LEU A 232 -11.02 8.16 19.93
N ALA A 233 -11.45 7.16 19.15
CA ALA A 233 -12.40 7.33 18.06
C ALA A 233 -13.75 7.89 18.56
N ASP A 234 -14.28 7.37 19.67
CA ASP A 234 -15.52 7.87 20.30
C ASP A 234 -15.35 9.31 20.82
N SER A 235 -14.16 9.66 21.33
CA SER A 235 -13.85 11.02 21.79
C SER A 235 -13.83 12.00 20.63
N ILE A 236 -13.17 11.65 19.54
CA ILE A 236 -13.11 12.45 18.31
C ILE A 236 -14.50 12.56 17.69
N ALA A 237 -15.26 11.46 17.63
CA ALA A 237 -16.62 11.46 17.09
C ALA A 237 -17.55 12.44 17.82
N ARG A 238 -17.40 12.63 19.12
CA ARG A 238 -18.18 13.62 19.90
C ARG A 238 -17.81 15.07 19.54
N CYS A 239 -16.60 15.31 19.05
CA CYS A 239 -16.13 16.64 18.67
C CYS A 239 -16.40 16.99 17.20
N ARG A 240 -16.82 16.02 16.39
CA ARG A 240 -17.12 16.19 14.96
C ARG A 240 -18.62 16.25 14.71
N HIS A 241 -19.07 17.18 13.87
CA HIS A 241 -20.46 17.21 13.41
C HIS A 241 -20.83 15.95 12.61
N THR A 242 -19.93 15.54 11.72
CA THR A 242 -20.03 14.29 10.96
C THR A 242 -18.69 13.56 11.06
N PRO A 243 -18.57 12.57 11.96
CA PRO A 243 -17.31 11.89 12.18
C PRO A 243 -16.96 10.96 10.99
N ARG A 244 -15.93 11.30 10.26
CA ARG A 244 -15.32 10.48 9.20
C ARG A 244 -14.06 9.87 9.76
N LEU A 245 -14.16 8.62 10.23
CA LEU A 245 -13.08 7.90 10.88
C LEU A 245 -12.67 6.72 10.00
N LEU A 246 -11.38 6.56 9.77
CA LEU A 246 -10.76 5.44 9.07
C LEU A 246 -9.68 4.84 9.98
N ALA A 247 -9.79 3.56 10.31
CA ALA A 247 -8.74 2.83 11.03
C ALA A 247 -8.18 1.72 10.13
N MET A 248 -6.86 1.66 10.01
CA MET A 248 -6.15 0.73 9.12
C MET A 248 -4.91 0.16 9.83
N GLY A 249 -4.51 -1.04 9.43
CA GLY A 249 -3.26 -1.67 9.88
C GLY A 249 -3.40 -3.15 10.17
N ASP A 250 -2.34 -3.70 10.77
CA ASP A 250 -2.30 -5.08 11.24
C ASP A 250 -2.90 -5.19 12.65
N PHE A 251 -4.15 -5.65 12.71
CA PHE A 251 -4.85 -5.86 13.99
C PHE A 251 -4.47 -7.17 14.66
N ASN A 252 -3.71 -8.04 13.96
CA ASN A 252 -3.41 -9.38 14.44
C ASN A 252 -4.65 -10.17 14.87
N ASP A 253 -5.83 -9.74 14.46
CA ASP A 253 -7.13 -10.36 14.72
C ASP A 253 -8.02 -10.33 13.47
N GLU A 254 -8.75 -11.42 13.30
CA GLU A 254 -9.74 -11.59 12.23
C GLU A 254 -10.98 -10.72 12.48
N PRO A 255 -11.80 -10.44 11.46
CA PRO A 255 -13.06 -9.71 11.62
C PRO A 255 -13.98 -10.25 12.71
N HIS A 256 -14.00 -11.57 12.92
CA HIS A 256 -14.84 -12.22 13.93
C HIS A 256 -14.26 -12.19 15.35
N ASN A 257 -12.97 -11.87 15.52
CA ASN A 257 -12.36 -11.81 16.85
C ASN A 257 -12.89 -10.64 17.69
N ALA A 258 -12.85 -10.79 19.00
CA ALA A 258 -13.52 -9.90 19.93
C ALA A 258 -13.02 -8.43 19.85
N SER A 259 -11.77 -8.19 19.54
CA SER A 259 -11.22 -6.84 19.35
C SER A 259 -11.97 -6.09 18.24
N VAL A 260 -12.26 -6.75 17.11
CA VAL A 260 -12.96 -6.16 15.97
C VAL A 260 -14.48 -6.25 16.17
N SER A 261 -15.03 -7.47 16.36
CA SER A 261 -16.46 -7.74 16.32
C SER A 261 -17.25 -7.23 17.52
N ARG A 262 -16.58 -6.97 18.65
CA ARG A 262 -17.26 -6.50 19.90
C ARG A 262 -16.73 -5.17 20.39
N VAL A 263 -15.40 -4.98 20.42
CA VAL A 263 -14.82 -3.74 20.96
C VAL A 263 -14.95 -2.60 19.97
N LEU A 264 -14.60 -2.80 18.71
CA LEU A 264 -14.58 -1.74 17.70
C LEU A 264 -15.91 -1.60 16.93
N ALA A 265 -16.70 -2.65 16.81
CA ALA A 265 -17.95 -2.66 16.05
C ALA A 265 -18.98 -1.56 16.44
N PRO A 266 -19.07 -1.08 17.70
CA PRO A 266 -19.97 0.03 18.00
C PRO A 266 -19.59 1.38 17.35
N THR A 267 -18.32 1.57 17.00
CA THR A 267 -17.79 2.82 16.43
C THR A 267 -17.48 2.67 14.94
N PHE A 268 -17.10 1.47 14.52
CA PHE A 268 -16.63 1.18 13.16
C PHE A 268 -17.41 0.04 12.50
N ALA A 269 -17.63 0.15 11.22
CA ALA A 269 -17.97 -0.97 10.35
C ALA A 269 -16.68 -1.58 9.79
N GLU A 270 -16.58 -2.89 9.82
CA GLU A 270 -15.48 -3.67 9.28
C GLU A 270 -15.72 -3.92 7.79
N LEU A 271 -14.69 -3.70 6.96
CA LEU A 271 -14.79 -3.84 5.50
C LEU A 271 -13.91 -4.96 4.92
N THR A 272 -12.93 -5.46 5.67
CA THR A 272 -11.94 -6.43 5.17
C THR A 272 -12.57 -7.78 4.79
N SER A 273 -13.68 -8.17 5.44
CA SER A 273 -14.45 -9.37 5.09
C SER A 273 -14.93 -9.37 3.63
N HIS A 274 -15.08 -8.18 3.04
CA HIS A 274 -15.53 -7.99 1.67
C HIS A 274 -14.37 -7.83 0.67
N ALA A 275 -13.11 -7.85 1.14
CA ALA A 275 -11.95 -7.67 0.29
C ALA A 275 -11.86 -8.75 -0.78
N THR A 276 -11.68 -8.32 -2.02
CA THR A 276 -11.49 -9.20 -3.18
C THR A 276 -10.09 -9.03 -3.75
N PRO A 277 -9.45 -10.10 -4.27
CA PRO A 277 -8.15 -10.00 -4.93
C PRO A 277 -8.18 -9.02 -6.12
N LEU A 278 -7.09 -8.26 -6.28
CA LEU A 278 -6.87 -7.38 -7.41
C LEU A 278 -5.43 -7.57 -7.93
N PRO A 279 -5.22 -8.05 -9.18
CA PRO A 279 -6.25 -8.47 -10.14
C PRO A 279 -7.04 -9.70 -9.67
N ALA A 280 -8.30 -9.82 -10.09
CA ALA A 280 -9.16 -10.93 -9.68
C ALA A 280 -8.81 -12.23 -10.40
N GLU A 281 -8.38 -12.16 -11.66
CA GLU A 281 -8.10 -13.34 -12.48
C GLU A 281 -6.88 -14.13 -11.98
N GLY A 282 -7.06 -15.43 -11.75
CA GLY A 282 -5.99 -16.35 -11.35
C GLY A 282 -5.62 -16.32 -9.87
N HIS A 283 -6.41 -15.67 -9.02
CA HIS A 283 -6.13 -15.51 -7.59
C HIS A 283 -7.31 -15.90 -6.68
N ASP A 284 -8.16 -16.82 -7.15
CA ASP A 284 -9.33 -17.31 -6.38
C ASP A 284 -8.92 -18.07 -5.11
N ASP A 285 -7.66 -18.48 -5.00
CA ASP A 285 -7.07 -19.14 -3.85
C ASP A 285 -6.59 -18.18 -2.75
N ILE A 286 -6.61 -16.86 -2.99
CA ILE A 286 -6.17 -15.85 -2.04
C ILE A 286 -7.35 -15.36 -1.22
N GLU A 287 -7.43 -15.84 0.03
CA GLU A 287 -8.57 -15.58 0.92
C GLU A 287 -8.28 -14.57 2.02
N GLY A 288 -7.03 -14.10 2.14
CA GLY A 288 -6.60 -13.19 3.19
C GLY A 288 -5.32 -12.43 2.86
N SER A 289 -4.91 -11.57 3.75
CA SER A 289 -3.67 -10.78 3.63
C SER A 289 -2.43 -11.51 4.13
N TYR A 290 -2.59 -12.46 5.03
CA TYR A 290 -1.52 -13.20 5.69
C TYR A 290 -1.69 -14.71 5.53
N TYR A 291 -0.60 -15.41 5.17
CA TYR A 291 -0.59 -16.87 4.99
C TYR A 291 0.37 -17.54 5.96
N PHE A 292 -0.19 -18.43 6.82
CA PHE A 292 0.62 -19.14 7.81
C PHE A 292 0.15 -20.58 8.01
N ARG A 293 1.10 -21.52 7.95
CA ARG A 293 0.86 -22.97 8.20
C ARG A 293 -0.25 -23.60 7.34
N GLY A 294 -0.41 -23.12 6.12
CA GLY A 294 -1.40 -23.69 5.20
C GLY A 294 -2.72 -22.95 5.17
N GLU A 295 -2.89 -21.91 5.96
CA GLU A 295 -4.15 -21.17 6.11
C GLU A 295 -3.96 -19.68 5.84
N TRP A 296 -4.92 -19.07 5.15
CA TRP A 296 -5.05 -17.64 5.00
C TRP A 296 -5.71 -17.02 6.24
N SER A 297 -5.30 -15.82 6.57
CA SER A 297 -5.89 -15.00 7.64
C SER A 297 -6.12 -13.57 7.16
N ARG A 298 -7.22 -12.97 7.62
CA ARG A 298 -7.58 -11.56 7.37
C ARG A 298 -7.27 -10.75 8.63
N ILE A 299 -6.00 -10.68 9.02
CA ILE A 299 -5.56 -9.99 10.24
C ILE A 299 -5.24 -8.51 10.05
N ASP A 300 -5.05 -8.10 8.82
CA ASP A 300 -4.96 -6.70 8.41
C ASP A 300 -6.39 -6.18 8.19
N GLN A 301 -6.71 -5.01 8.73
CA GLN A 301 -8.10 -4.52 8.76
C GLN A 301 -8.22 -3.11 8.18
N ILE A 302 -9.37 -2.87 7.53
CA ILE A 302 -9.86 -1.55 7.17
C ILE A 302 -11.23 -1.37 7.82
N LEU A 303 -11.31 -0.42 8.75
CA LEU A 303 -12.52 -0.10 9.50
C LEU A 303 -12.92 1.35 9.26
N VAL A 304 -14.19 1.60 9.03
CA VAL A 304 -14.70 2.95 8.76
C VAL A 304 -15.87 3.31 9.67
N SER A 305 -16.01 4.59 10.01
CA SER A 305 -17.23 5.06 10.69
C SER A 305 -18.45 4.90 9.77
N PRO A 306 -19.66 4.68 10.33
CA PRO A 306 -20.89 4.54 9.52
C PRO A 306 -21.17 5.72 8.58
N ALA A 307 -20.71 6.93 8.92
CA ALA A 307 -20.85 8.09 8.08
C ALA A 307 -20.15 7.92 6.72
N LEU A 308 -19.03 7.18 6.67
CA LEU A 308 -18.30 6.92 5.42
C LEU A 308 -18.98 5.87 4.53
N LEU A 309 -19.99 5.15 5.03
CA LEU A 309 -20.79 4.19 4.26
C LEU A 309 -22.10 4.80 3.71
N SER A 310 -22.42 6.04 4.09
CA SER A 310 -23.64 6.68 3.63
C SER A 310 -23.47 7.23 2.21
N PRO A 311 -24.23 6.73 1.22
CA PRO A 311 -24.15 7.20 -0.17
C PRO A 311 -24.65 8.64 -0.34
N THR A 312 -25.29 9.22 0.68
CA THR A 312 -25.70 10.63 0.70
C THR A 312 -24.55 11.56 1.08
N MET A 313 -23.48 11.03 1.66
CA MET A 313 -22.28 11.80 1.97
C MET A 313 -21.46 12.02 0.70
N ARG A 314 -20.91 13.24 0.55
CA ARG A 314 -20.02 13.56 -0.56
C ARG A 314 -18.82 12.64 -0.61
N PHE A 315 -18.21 12.35 0.55
CA PHE A 315 -17.07 11.44 0.68
C PHE A 315 -17.55 10.15 1.33
N HIS A 316 -17.58 9.07 0.56
CA HIS A 316 -18.09 7.78 1.02
C HIS A 316 -17.40 6.62 0.31
N THR A 317 -17.54 5.44 0.90
CA THR A 317 -17.06 4.18 0.34
C THR A 317 -18.15 3.11 0.41
N THR A 318 -17.86 1.95 -0.14
CA THR A 318 -18.73 0.76 -0.02
C THR A 318 -17.89 -0.46 0.36
N PRO A 319 -18.47 -1.50 0.96
CA PRO A 319 -17.75 -2.74 1.24
C PRO A 319 -17.07 -3.34 -0.01
N GLN A 320 -17.67 -3.19 -1.18
CA GLN A 320 -17.15 -3.71 -2.46
C GLN A 320 -15.94 -2.91 -2.99
N SER A 321 -15.61 -1.78 -2.37
CA SER A 321 -14.48 -0.93 -2.74
C SER A 321 -13.17 -1.36 -2.06
N VAL A 322 -13.20 -2.46 -1.28
CA VAL A 322 -12.01 -2.99 -0.62
C VAL A 322 -11.37 -4.06 -1.49
N HIS A 323 -10.07 -3.93 -1.71
CA HIS A 323 -9.29 -4.83 -2.54
C HIS A 323 -8.05 -5.33 -1.80
N LEU A 324 -7.78 -6.63 -1.98
CA LEU A 324 -6.53 -7.26 -1.58
C LEU A 324 -5.58 -7.24 -2.79
N LEU A 325 -4.43 -6.58 -2.68
CA LEU A 325 -3.52 -6.44 -3.82
C LEU A 325 -2.69 -7.71 -4.01
N ALA A 326 -3.05 -8.48 -5.02
CA ALA A 326 -2.41 -9.74 -5.39
C ALA A 326 -1.48 -9.60 -6.60
N PHE A 327 -0.63 -8.56 -6.61
CA PHE A 327 0.29 -8.35 -7.72
C PHE A 327 1.33 -9.46 -7.82
N PRO A 328 1.69 -9.93 -9.02
CA PRO A 328 2.64 -11.03 -9.19
C PRO A 328 3.96 -10.90 -8.41
N PRO A 329 4.58 -9.71 -8.26
CA PRO A 329 5.80 -9.58 -7.46
C PRO A 329 5.61 -9.77 -5.95
N LEU A 330 4.36 -9.76 -5.45
CA LEU A 330 4.04 -9.99 -4.04
C LEU A 330 3.81 -11.47 -3.72
N LEU A 331 3.73 -12.32 -4.74
CA LEU A 331 3.31 -13.70 -4.64
C LEU A 331 4.42 -14.66 -5.05
N GLU A 332 4.47 -15.80 -4.40
CA GLU A 332 5.25 -16.95 -4.81
C GLU A 332 4.38 -18.21 -4.89
N PRO A 333 4.71 -19.18 -5.76
CA PRO A 333 3.97 -20.43 -5.88
C PRO A 333 4.03 -21.24 -4.58
N LEU A 334 2.91 -21.86 -4.20
CA LEU A 334 2.85 -22.83 -3.13
C LEU A 334 3.08 -24.23 -3.71
N GLY A 335 4.32 -24.71 -3.60
CA GLY A 335 4.71 -26.02 -4.16
C GLY A 335 4.74 -26.03 -5.69
N ARG A 336 4.23 -27.12 -6.32
CA ARG A 336 4.15 -27.29 -7.78
C ARG A 336 2.77 -26.97 -8.35
N GLY A 337 1.87 -26.40 -7.53
CA GLY A 337 0.50 -26.09 -7.93
C GLY A 337 0.30 -24.68 -8.45
N THR A 338 -0.96 -24.33 -8.67
CA THR A 338 -1.40 -22.98 -9.06
C THR A 338 -1.63 -22.07 -7.86
N LEU A 339 -1.65 -22.63 -6.64
CA LEU A 339 -1.86 -21.88 -5.40
C LEU A 339 -0.68 -20.95 -5.14
N SER A 340 -0.97 -19.79 -4.59
CA SER A 340 0.01 -18.75 -4.27
C SER A 340 -0.02 -18.38 -2.79
N LYS A 341 1.06 -17.77 -2.32
CA LYS A 341 1.18 -17.18 -0.98
C LYS A 341 2.03 -15.93 -1.05
N PRO A 342 2.03 -15.07 -0.01
CA PRO A 342 2.89 -13.89 0.03
C PRO A 342 4.36 -14.27 -0.11
N PHE A 343 5.08 -13.55 -0.98
CA PHE A 343 6.52 -13.72 -1.16
C PHE A 343 7.25 -12.88 -0.12
N ARG A 344 7.58 -13.54 0.98
CA ARG A 344 8.17 -12.91 2.18
C ARG A 344 9.67 -12.64 2.06
N THR A 345 10.16 -11.70 2.84
CA THR A 345 11.58 -11.31 2.86
C THR A 345 12.48 -12.42 3.38
N TYR A 346 12.03 -13.16 4.42
CA TYR A 346 12.78 -14.22 5.08
C TYR A 346 11.96 -15.49 5.30
N LEU A 347 12.61 -16.64 5.15
CA LEU A 347 12.13 -17.94 5.62
C LEU A 347 13.01 -18.39 6.80
N GLY A 348 12.53 -18.19 8.03
CA GLY A 348 13.38 -18.33 9.21
C GLY A 348 14.54 -17.32 9.15
N PRO A 349 15.81 -17.75 9.31
CA PRO A 349 16.97 -16.86 9.19
C PRO A 349 17.40 -16.62 7.73
N PHE A 350 16.89 -17.37 6.77
CA PHE A 350 17.35 -17.33 5.38
C PHE A 350 16.66 -16.24 4.59
N TYR A 351 17.47 -15.39 3.95
CA TYR A 351 16.95 -14.37 3.04
C TYR A 351 16.30 -15.03 1.83
N HIS A 352 15.02 -14.77 1.63
CA HIS A 352 14.21 -15.35 0.56
C HIS A 352 14.03 -14.39 -0.62
N GLY A 353 14.18 -13.09 -0.39
CA GLY A 353 14.20 -12.07 -1.44
C GLY A 353 12.83 -11.52 -1.83
N GLY A 354 11.77 -11.92 -1.14
CA GLY A 354 10.44 -11.35 -1.31
C GLY A 354 10.27 -10.00 -0.61
N ILE A 355 9.05 -9.51 -0.60
CA ILE A 355 8.74 -8.14 -0.16
C ILE A 355 8.12 -8.14 1.23
N SER A 356 7.09 -8.96 1.46
CA SER A 356 6.40 -9.07 2.75
C SER A 356 5.67 -10.41 2.87
N ASP A 357 5.44 -10.85 4.10
CA ASP A 357 4.56 -11.97 4.43
C ASP A 357 3.07 -11.58 4.52
N HIS A 358 2.77 -10.30 4.30
CA HIS A 358 1.42 -9.78 4.14
C HIS A 358 1.19 -9.22 2.75
N LEU A 359 -0.05 -9.33 2.26
CA LEU A 359 -0.53 -8.64 1.07
C LEU A 359 -1.21 -7.31 1.46
N PRO A 360 -1.00 -6.23 0.68
CA PRO A 360 -1.64 -4.96 0.98
C PRO A 360 -3.15 -5.00 0.78
N LEU A 361 -3.90 -4.23 1.58
CA LEU A 361 -5.30 -3.90 1.37
C LEU A 361 -5.45 -2.47 0.90
N CYS A 362 -6.42 -2.23 0.02
CA CYS A 362 -6.83 -0.89 -0.39
C CYS A 362 -8.34 -0.71 -0.23
N VAL A 363 -8.75 0.53 0.05
CA VAL A 363 -10.14 0.97 -0.02
C VAL A 363 -10.25 2.22 -0.87
N ASP A 364 -11.24 2.25 -1.77
CA ASP A 364 -11.54 3.41 -2.60
C ASP A 364 -12.74 4.18 -2.03
N PHE A 365 -12.59 5.50 -1.96
CA PHE A 365 -13.63 6.46 -1.65
C PHE A 365 -14.00 7.26 -2.89
N SER A 366 -15.28 7.55 -3.04
CA SER A 366 -15.82 8.45 -4.06
C SER A 366 -16.13 9.82 -3.46
N TYR A 367 -15.95 10.92 -4.23
CA TYR A 367 -16.33 12.26 -3.84
C TYR A 367 -16.56 13.20 -5.03
#